data_6eadcd404e4904218e83871b9d954e7e
#
_entry.id   6eadcd404e4904218e83871b9d954e7e
#
_cell.length_a   1.000
_cell.length_b   1.000
_cell.length_c   1.000
_cell.angle_alpha   90.00
_cell.angle_beta   90.00
_cell.angle_gamma   90.00
#
_symmetry.space_group_name_H-M   'P 1'
#
loop_
_entity.id
_entity.type
_entity.pdbx_description
1 polymer ?
#
loop_
_entity_poly.entity_id
_entity_poly.type
_entity_poly.pdbx_seq_one_letter_code
_entity_poly.pdbx_strand_id
1 'polypeptide(L)'
;MNILSNIIPSFLNSITNFPRREVISFAYLSIEKIFGFSKSDCIVNSKKVLTNENINQLNKIIGDLKKNIPIQYILGETTFCGLKFNVNNSTLIPRNETEELVNLILNYKFNSLLDIGTGSGCIAISIAKKTASSVSAIDISHQAISMAKKNAIINNVSVDFRAADIFNFDDKRKYDIIVSNPPYVCESDKQNLHKNVVDHEPHLALFVKDSNPLIFYKRIAQYALTNLNKKGHLFFEINEKYSNQIIEMLTDLNFVEIELKKDINDRNRIIKSSIK
;
A
#
# COMPACT_ATOMS: atom_id res chain seq x y z
N MET A 1 17.95 -15.59 24.84
CA MET A 1 17.71 -15.93 23.40
C MET A 1 19.03 -16.40 22.79
N ASN A 2 19.41 -17.69 23.00
CA ASN A 2 20.75 -18.15 22.59
C ASN A 2 20.75 -19.05 21.34
N ILE A 3 19.58 -19.57 20.94
CA ILE A 3 19.39 -20.40 19.74
C ILE A 3 18.16 -19.96 18.97
N LEU A 4 18.10 -20.31 17.69
CA LEU A 4 17.05 -19.89 16.76
C LEU A 4 15.63 -20.22 17.25
N SER A 5 15.41 -21.43 17.78
CA SER A 5 14.11 -21.86 18.31
C SER A 5 13.59 -21.01 19.48
N ASN A 6 14.46 -20.25 20.15
CA ASN A 6 14.06 -19.38 21.26
C ASN A 6 13.59 -18.00 20.83
N ILE A 7 13.68 -17.65 19.53
CA ILE A 7 13.29 -16.32 19.03
C ILE A 7 11.78 -16.12 19.20
N ILE A 8 10.96 -17.04 18.69
CA ILE A 8 9.49 -16.92 18.77
C ILE A 8 9.01 -16.84 20.23
N PRO A 9 9.44 -17.75 21.14
CA PRO A 9 9.12 -17.61 22.55
C PRO A 9 9.53 -16.26 23.16
N SER A 10 10.71 -15.74 22.80
CA SER A 10 11.18 -14.45 23.29
C SER A 10 10.30 -13.28 22.81
N PHE A 11 9.87 -13.30 21.54
CA PHE A 11 8.93 -12.30 21.02
C PHE A 11 7.60 -12.38 21.77
N LEU A 12 7.02 -13.58 21.91
CA LEU A 12 5.75 -13.79 22.61
C LEU A 12 5.76 -13.37 24.07
N ASN A 13 6.87 -13.59 24.76
CA ASN A 13 7.02 -13.20 26.16
C ASN A 13 7.27 -11.70 26.32
N SER A 14 7.78 -11.05 25.29
CA SER A 14 8.20 -9.64 25.37
C SER A 14 7.17 -8.66 24.83
N ILE A 15 6.34 -9.07 23.87
CA ILE A 15 5.41 -8.21 23.14
C ILE A 15 3.98 -8.61 23.52
N THR A 16 3.28 -7.74 24.22
CA THR A 16 1.94 -7.99 24.77
C THR A 16 0.86 -7.06 24.17
N ASN A 17 1.28 -6.08 23.40
CA ASN A 17 0.42 -5.06 22.78
C ASN A 17 -0.11 -5.44 21.38
N PHE A 18 0.17 -6.67 20.91
CA PHE A 18 -0.30 -7.23 19.67
C PHE A 18 -0.90 -8.62 19.85
N PRO A 19 -1.85 -9.05 18.99
CA PRO A 19 -2.36 -10.41 19.00
C PRO A 19 -1.25 -11.45 18.81
N ARG A 20 -1.36 -12.58 19.52
CA ARG A 20 -0.36 -13.66 19.47
C ARG A 20 0.05 -14.09 18.06
N ARG A 21 -0.91 -14.16 17.12
CA ARG A 21 -0.64 -14.53 15.72
C ARG A 21 0.25 -13.51 15.00
N GLU A 22 0.03 -12.22 15.25
CA GLU A 22 0.85 -11.16 14.69
C GLU A 22 2.27 -11.19 15.24
N VAL A 23 2.43 -11.38 16.55
CA VAL A 23 3.75 -11.49 17.18
C VAL A 23 4.56 -12.67 16.60
N ILE A 24 3.92 -13.79 16.32
CA ILE A 24 4.56 -14.93 15.64
C ILE A 24 4.99 -14.54 14.21
N SER A 25 4.14 -13.81 13.49
CA SER A 25 4.47 -13.31 12.15
C SER A 25 5.65 -12.33 12.19
N PHE A 26 5.68 -11.41 13.17
CA PHE A 26 6.80 -10.49 13.37
C PHE A 26 8.12 -11.22 13.63
N ALA A 27 8.09 -12.29 14.43
CA ALA A 27 9.27 -13.11 14.69
C ALA A 27 9.78 -13.76 13.39
N TYR A 28 8.90 -14.34 12.57
CA TYR A 28 9.29 -14.95 11.29
C TYR A 28 9.86 -13.91 10.30
N LEU A 29 9.22 -12.76 10.15
CA LEU A 29 9.73 -11.66 9.31
C LEU A 29 11.11 -11.19 9.79
N SER A 30 11.31 -11.11 11.10
CA SER A 30 12.61 -10.75 11.69
C SER A 30 13.67 -11.81 11.41
N ILE A 31 13.32 -13.08 11.50
CA ILE A 31 14.21 -14.20 11.17
C ILE A 31 14.57 -14.19 9.70
N GLU A 32 13.61 -14.01 8.83
CA GLU A 32 13.83 -13.91 7.38
C GLU A 32 14.78 -12.75 7.05
N LYS A 33 14.55 -11.58 7.65
CA LYS A 33 15.40 -10.40 7.44
C LYS A 33 16.84 -10.60 7.90
N ILE A 34 17.05 -11.21 9.06
CA ILE A 34 18.38 -11.32 9.69
C ILE A 34 19.17 -12.52 9.15
N PHE A 35 18.48 -13.65 8.88
CA PHE A 35 19.13 -14.91 8.54
C PHE A 35 18.85 -15.37 7.11
N GLY A 36 17.90 -14.76 6.39
CA GLY A 36 17.43 -15.24 5.10
C GLY A 36 16.64 -16.56 5.18
N PHE A 37 16.13 -16.93 6.36
CA PHE A 37 15.49 -18.22 6.60
C PHE A 37 13.97 -18.15 6.39
N SER A 38 13.44 -19.05 5.58
CA SER A 38 12.02 -19.35 5.49
C SER A 38 11.52 -20.03 6.79
N LYS A 39 10.20 -20.21 6.91
CA LYS A 39 9.62 -20.96 8.03
C LYS A 39 10.13 -22.40 8.10
N SER A 40 10.33 -23.06 6.94
CA SER A 40 10.87 -24.40 6.87
C SER A 40 12.33 -24.44 7.33
N ASP A 41 13.14 -23.44 6.94
CA ASP A 41 14.53 -23.34 7.38
C ASP A 41 14.65 -23.14 8.89
N CYS A 42 13.67 -22.49 9.52
CA CYS A 42 13.61 -22.34 10.97
C CYS A 42 13.50 -23.66 11.71
N ILE A 43 12.80 -24.65 11.12
CA ILE A 43 12.65 -25.98 11.70
C ILE A 43 13.99 -26.73 11.60
N VAL A 44 14.58 -26.75 10.41
CA VAL A 44 15.86 -27.44 10.14
C VAL A 44 16.99 -26.85 10.98
N ASN A 45 17.04 -25.51 11.09
CA ASN A 45 18.11 -24.80 11.80
C ASN A 45 17.76 -24.47 13.26
N SER A 46 16.78 -25.13 13.87
CA SER A 46 16.23 -24.79 15.18
C SER A 46 17.27 -24.65 16.31
N LYS A 47 18.37 -25.44 16.24
CA LYS A 47 19.48 -25.44 17.19
C LYS A 47 20.61 -24.46 16.85
N LYS A 48 20.50 -23.68 15.76
CA LYS A 48 21.52 -22.70 15.38
C LYS A 48 21.75 -21.71 16.53
N VAL A 49 23.00 -21.62 16.96
CA VAL A 49 23.44 -20.65 17.99
C VAL A 49 23.45 -19.24 17.37
N LEU A 50 22.92 -18.27 18.10
CA LEU A 50 22.87 -16.86 17.70
C LEU A 50 24.13 -16.13 18.14
N THR A 51 24.65 -15.26 17.30
CA THR A 51 25.72 -14.34 17.66
C THR A 51 25.18 -13.22 18.55
N ASN A 52 26.05 -12.54 19.29
CA ASN A 52 25.66 -11.36 20.08
C ASN A 52 25.05 -10.26 19.19
N GLU A 53 25.53 -10.11 17.95
CA GLU A 53 25.00 -9.16 16.98
C GLU A 53 23.55 -9.49 16.61
N ASN A 54 23.26 -10.78 16.29
CA ASN A 54 21.89 -11.22 16.00
C ASN A 54 20.95 -10.97 17.20
N ILE A 55 21.42 -11.26 18.42
CA ILE A 55 20.65 -11.04 19.65
C ILE A 55 20.35 -9.54 19.82
N ASN A 56 21.32 -8.69 19.59
CA ASN A 56 21.15 -7.23 19.70
C ASN A 56 20.15 -6.70 18.65
N GLN A 57 20.24 -7.17 17.41
CA GLN A 57 19.29 -6.81 16.33
C GLN A 57 17.85 -7.23 16.70
N LEU A 58 17.66 -8.47 17.17
CA LEU A 58 16.35 -8.98 17.59
C LEU A 58 15.80 -8.21 18.80
N ASN A 59 16.64 -7.88 19.78
CA ASN A 59 16.23 -7.08 20.95
C ASN A 59 15.82 -5.66 20.54
N LYS A 60 16.50 -5.04 19.56
CA LYS A 60 16.12 -3.74 19.00
C LYS A 60 14.74 -3.83 18.35
N ILE A 61 14.49 -4.85 17.51
CA ILE A 61 13.19 -5.08 16.87
C ILE A 61 12.10 -5.23 17.93
N ILE A 62 12.31 -6.03 18.96
CA ILE A 62 11.37 -6.19 20.08
C ILE A 62 11.11 -4.85 20.77
N GLY A 63 12.15 -4.06 21.02
CA GLY A 63 12.04 -2.75 21.64
C GLY A 63 11.20 -1.76 20.80
N ASP A 64 11.35 -1.79 19.50
CA ASP A 64 10.61 -0.91 18.59
C ASP A 64 9.16 -1.37 18.42
N LEU A 65 8.89 -2.69 18.37
CA LEU A 65 7.52 -3.24 18.37
C LEU A 65 6.74 -2.87 19.66
N LYS A 66 7.40 -2.84 20.81
CA LYS A 66 6.78 -2.37 22.06
C LYS A 66 6.33 -0.90 22.01
N LYS A 67 6.93 -0.09 21.13
CA LYS A 67 6.53 1.30 20.86
C LYS A 67 5.45 1.39 19.78
N ASN A 68 4.85 0.27 19.38
CA ASN A 68 3.90 0.16 18.28
C ASN A 68 4.44 0.57 16.89
N ILE A 69 5.76 0.62 16.68
CA ILE A 69 6.32 0.88 15.35
C ILE A 69 5.96 -0.32 14.45
N PRO A 70 5.39 -0.08 13.24
CA PRO A 70 5.06 -1.16 12.32
C PRO A 70 6.29 -2.01 11.96
N ILE A 71 6.15 -3.33 11.94
CA ILE A 71 7.28 -4.23 11.65
C ILE A 71 7.92 -3.91 10.29
N GLN A 72 7.12 -3.51 9.29
CA GLN A 72 7.62 -3.13 7.97
C GLN A 72 8.55 -1.91 8.02
N TYR A 73 8.26 -0.94 8.88
CA TYR A 73 9.16 0.21 9.07
C TYR A 73 10.42 -0.15 9.87
N ILE A 74 10.30 -1.06 10.84
CA ILE A 74 11.45 -1.56 11.59
C ILE A 74 12.42 -2.31 10.67
N LEU A 75 11.89 -3.16 9.78
CA LEU A 75 12.68 -3.94 8.82
C LEU A 75 13.08 -3.12 7.58
N GLY A 76 12.41 -1.97 7.34
CA GLY A 76 12.63 -1.08 6.21
C GLY A 76 12.09 -1.61 4.88
N GLU A 77 11.35 -2.73 4.88
CA GLU A 77 10.84 -3.37 3.66
C GLU A 77 9.53 -4.11 3.87
N THR A 78 8.81 -4.35 2.77
CA THR A 78 7.63 -5.20 2.69
C THR A 78 7.56 -5.90 1.34
N THR A 79 6.69 -6.91 1.22
CA THR A 79 6.38 -7.56 -0.05
C THR A 79 4.98 -7.15 -0.50
N PHE A 80 4.81 -6.90 -1.80
CA PHE A 80 3.52 -6.58 -2.44
C PHE A 80 3.52 -7.13 -3.86
N CYS A 81 2.48 -7.85 -4.26
CA CYS A 81 2.38 -8.54 -5.56
C CYS A 81 3.61 -9.42 -5.90
N GLY A 82 4.25 -10.00 -4.89
CA GLY A 82 5.47 -10.81 -5.03
C GLY A 82 6.76 -10.01 -5.27
N LEU A 83 6.72 -8.68 -5.18
CA LEU A 83 7.85 -7.77 -5.35
C LEU A 83 8.28 -7.18 -3.99
N LYS A 84 9.56 -6.85 -3.84
CA LYS A 84 10.08 -6.18 -2.64
C LYS A 84 9.96 -4.66 -2.76
N PHE A 85 9.51 -4.03 -1.68
CA PHE A 85 9.39 -2.58 -1.56
C PHE A 85 10.07 -2.09 -0.30
N ASN A 86 10.94 -1.10 -0.42
CA ASN A 86 11.40 -0.33 0.72
C ASN A 86 10.26 0.56 1.21
N VAL A 87 10.12 0.66 2.52
CA VAL A 87 9.11 1.50 3.18
C VAL A 87 9.67 2.19 4.41
N ASN A 88 9.15 3.34 4.72
CA ASN A 88 9.40 4.09 5.94
C ASN A 88 8.19 4.98 6.25
N ASN A 89 8.26 5.79 7.29
CA ASN A 89 7.20 6.69 7.72
C ASN A 89 6.80 7.80 6.72
N SER A 90 7.41 7.86 5.54
CA SER A 90 7.00 8.78 4.46
C SER A 90 6.00 8.18 3.49
N THR A 91 5.74 6.86 3.55
CA THR A 91 4.83 6.16 2.65
C THR A 91 3.89 5.24 3.41
N LEU A 92 2.64 5.15 2.97
CA LEU A 92 1.71 4.13 3.45
C LEU A 92 2.32 2.73 3.22
N ILE A 93 2.19 1.85 4.20
CA ILE A 93 2.57 0.44 4.03
C ILE A 93 1.59 -0.21 3.04
N PRO A 94 2.06 -0.79 1.92
CA PRO A 94 1.21 -1.51 0.97
C PRO A 94 0.31 -2.54 1.65
N ARG A 95 -0.99 -2.54 1.31
CA ARG A 95 -2.00 -3.43 1.90
C ARG A 95 -2.31 -4.59 0.95
N ASN A 96 -2.67 -5.74 1.52
CA ASN A 96 -3.01 -6.93 0.72
C ASN A 96 -4.26 -6.70 -0.15
N GLU A 97 -5.23 -5.91 0.35
CA GLU A 97 -6.43 -5.55 -0.38
C GLU A 97 -6.10 -4.74 -1.66
N THR A 98 -5.04 -3.94 -1.63
CA THR A 98 -4.55 -3.20 -2.80
C THR A 98 -3.95 -4.13 -3.87
N GLU A 99 -3.49 -5.34 -3.51
CA GLU A 99 -3.06 -6.34 -4.50
C GLU A 99 -4.23 -6.80 -5.39
N GLU A 100 -5.43 -6.85 -4.83
CA GLU A 100 -6.64 -7.21 -5.60
C GLU A 100 -6.97 -6.15 -6.65
N LEU A 101 -6.77 -4.86 -6.33
CA LEU A 101 -6.90 -3.77 -7.29
C LEU A 101 -5.92 -3.92 -8.46
N VAL A 102 -4.64 -4.23 -8.17
CA VAL A 102 -3.64 -4.50 -9.21
C VAL A 102 -4.05 -5.70 -10.06
N ASN A 103 -4.46 -6.80 -9.43
CA ASN A 103 -4.88 -8.01 -10.15
C ASN A 103 -6.12 -7.77 -11.02
N LEU A 104 -7.07 -6.96 -10.56
CA LEU A 104 -8.23 -6.57 -11.35
C LEU A 104 -7.82 -5.76 -12.60
N ILE A 105 -6.93 -4.78 -12.45
CA ILE A 105 -6.42 -3.96 -13.56
C ILE A 105 -5.75 -4.82 -14.63
N LEU A 106 -4.98 -5.83 -14.23
CA LEU A 106 -4.27 -6.73 -15.14
C LEU A 106 -5.18 -7.59 -16.02
N ASN A 107 -6.48 -7.67 -15.74
CA ASN A 107 -7.45 -8.33 -16.62
C ASN A 107 -7.88 -7.46 -17.83
N TYR A 108 -7.45 -6.21 -17.87
CA TYR A 108 -7.76 -5.28 -18.97
C TYR A 108 -6.56 -5.12 -19.89
N LYS A 109 -6.83 -4.79 -21.16
CA LYS A 109 -5.79 -4.41 -22.14
C LYS A 109 -5.65 -2.90 -22.15
N PHE A 110 -4.45 -2.40 -21.93
CA PHE A 110 -4.15 -0.97 -21.95
C PHE A 110 -2.69 -0.73 -22.33
N ASN A 111 -2.38 0.46 -22.83
CA ASN A 111 -1.04 0.88 -23.21
C ASN A 111 -0.48 1.96 -22.27
N SER A 112 -1.35 2.65 -21.53
CA SER A 112 -0.97 3.75 -20.65
C SER A 112 -1.77 3.74 -19.35
N LEU A 113 -1.08 4.00 -18.23
CA LEU A 113 -1.68 4.06 -16.90
C LEU A 113 -1.11 5.23 -16.11
N LEU A 114 -1.98 5.90 -15.33
CA LEU A 114 -1.60 6.87 -14.30
C LEU A 114 -2.04 6.38 -12.93
N ASP A 115 -1.09 6.29 -11.99
CA ASP A 115 -1.31 6.01 -10.56
C ASP A 115 -1.27 7.34 -9.78
N ILE A 116 -2.38 7.71 -9.13
CA ILE A 116 -2.52 8.97 -8.39
C ILE A 116 -2.48 8.69 -6.89
N GLY A 117 -1.54 9.34 -6.18
CA GLY A 117 -1.25 9.05 -4.77
C GLY A 117 -0.42 7.77 -4.64
N THR A 118 0.64 7.64 -5.44
CA THR A 118 1.38 6.39 -5.61
C THR A 118 2.10 5.89 -4.35
N GLY A 119 2.39 6.75 -3.37
CA GLY A 119 3.05 6.40 -2.12
C GLY A 119 4.41 5.72 -2.34
N SER A 120 4.51 4.46 -1.95
CA SER A 120 5.71 3.63 -2.17
C SER A 120 5.94 3.22 -3.63
N GLY A 121 5.00 3.53 -4.52
CA GLY A 121 5.00 3.08 -5.91
C GLY A 121 4.42 1.68 -6.12
N CYS A 122 3.80 1.08 -5.12
CA CYS A 122 3.44 -0.34 -5.13
C CYS A 122 2.48 -0.72 -6.28
N ILE A 123 1.46 0.10 -6.59
CA ILE A 123 0.55 -0.12 -7.71
C ILE A 123 1.30 0.06 -9.03
N ALA A 124 1.88 1.25 -9.25
CA ALA A 124 2.57 1.60 -10.49
C ALA A 124 3.67 0.61 -10.87
N ILE A 125 4.54 0.26 -9.91
CA ILE A 125 5.67 -0.66 -10.11
C ILE A 125 5.17 -2.08 -10.41
N SER A 126 4.14 -2.56 -9.70
CA SER A 126 3.59 -3.90 -9.94
C SER A 126 2.97 -4.02 -11.32
N ILE A 127 2.28 -2.98 -11.80
CA ILE A 127 1.74 -2.91 -13.17
C ILE A 127 2.88 -2.85 -14.19
N ALA A 128 3.86 -1.96 -14.01
CA ALA A 128 5.01 -1.84 -14.92
C ALA A 128 5.82 -3.14 -15.00
N LYS A 129 5.88 -3.93 -13.91
CA LYS A 129 6.57 -5.23 -13.90
C LYS A 129 5.86 -6.31 -14.71
N LYS A 130 4.53 -6.26 -14.75
CA LYS A 130 3.69 -7.31 -15.34
C LYS A 130 3.17 -6.96 -16.74
N THR A 131 3.41 -5.75 -17.23
CA THR A 131 2.92 -5.27 -18.53
C THR A 131 4.02 -4.54 -19.30
N ALA A 132 3.80 -4.36 -20.61
CA ALA A 132 4.64 -3.49 -21.46
C ALA A 132 4.09 -2.05 -21.54
N SER A 133 3.12 -1.69 -20.71
CA SER A 133 2.44 -0.40 -20.75
C SER A 133 3.33 0.72 -20.23
N SER A 134 3.11 1.93 -20.74
CA SER A 134 3.70 3.15 -20.20
C SER A 134 3.00 3.51 -18.89
N VAL A 135 3.74 3.50 -17.78
CA VAL A 135 3.20 3.81 -16.46
C VAL A 135 3.75 5.13 -15.97
N SER A 136 2.84 6.02 -15.58
CA SER A 136 3.13 7.28 -14.88
C SER A 136 2.54 7.23 -13.48
N ALA A 137 3.16 7.95 -12.56
CA ALA A 137 2.68 7.99 -11.18
C ALA A 137 2.95 9.38 -10.55
N ILE A 138 1.99 9.85 -9.77
CA ILE A 138 2.12 11.11 -9.04
C ILE A 138 1.86 10.92 -7.55
N ASP A 139 2.51 11.75 -6.76
CA ASP A 139 2.26 11.91 -5.33
C ASP A 139 2.60 13.33 -4.93
N ILE A 140 1.87 13.91 -3.98
CA ILE A 140 2.17 15.24 -3.44
C ILE A 140 3.46 15.25 -2.63
N SER A 141 3.82 14.12 -2.01
CA SER A 141 5.01 13.96 -1.17
C SER A 141 6.27 13.69 -2.00
N HIS A 142 7.18 14.64 -2.00
CA HIS A 142 8.52 14.45 -2.59
C HIS A 142 9.27 13.25 -1.99
N GLN A 143 9.05 12.97 -0.69
CA GLN A 143 9.66 11.84 0.01
C GLN A 143 9.07 10.51 -0.49
N ALA A 144 7.76 10.43 -0.70
CA ALA A 144 7.10 9.27 -1.29
C ALA A 144 7.63 9.02 -2.71
N ILE A 145 7.71 10.05 -3.56
CA ILE A 145 8.30 9.93 -4.91
C ILE A 145 9.76 9.45 -4.87
N SER A 146 10.56 9.94 -3.92
CA SER A 146 11.93 9.46 -3.74
C SER A 146 11.98 7.97 -3.39
N MET A 147 11.07 7.52 -2.51
CA MET A 147 10.95 6.10 -2.14
C MET A 147 10.47 5.26 -3.33
N ALA A 148 9.45 5.70 -4.07
CA ALA A 148 8.93 5.02 -5.25
C ALA A 148 10.00 4.84 -6.33
N LYS A 149 10.84 5.87 -6.57
CA LYS A 149 11.98 5.77 -7.50
C LYS A 149 13.00 4.70 -7.07
N LYS A 150 13.33 4.61 -5.77
CA LYS A 150 14.20 3.55 -5.23
C LYS A 150 13.58 2.18 -5.44
N ASN A 151 12.27 2.06 -5.20
CA ASN A 151 11.53 0.83 -5.36
C ASN A 151 11.46 0.38 -6.84
N ALA A 152 11.34 1.31 -7.78
CA ALA A 152 11.41 1.00 -9.21
C ALA A 152 12.78 0.43 -9.61
N ILE A 153 13.88 1.01 -9.09
CA ILE A 153 15.25 0.53 -9.34
C ILE A 153 15.40 -0.91 -8.84
N ILE A 154 15.04 -1.22 -7.59
CA ILE A 154 15.22 -2.58 -7.04
C ILE A 154 14.35 -3.63 -7.74
N ASN A 155 13.24 -3.22 -8.35
CA ASN A 155 12.35 -4.10 -9.12
C ASN A 155 12.66 -4.11 -10.62
N ASN A 156 13.67 -3.36 -11.08
CA ASN A 156 14.08 -3.26 -12.48
C ASN A 156 12.92 -2.89 -13.41
N VAL A 157 12.22 -1.81 -13.09
CA VAL A 157 11.13 -1.25 -13.92
C VAL A 157 11.32 0.25 -14.13
N SER A 158 10.75 0.77 -15.23
CA SER A 158 10.68 2.20 -15.51
C SER A 158 9.27 2.72 -15.30
N VAL A 159 9.13 3.77 -14.48
CA VAL A 159 7.88 4.49 -14.23
C VAL A 159 8.18 5.98 -14.23
N ASP A 160 7.32 6.79 -14.87
CA ASP A 160 7.46 8.26 -14.87
C ASP A 160 6.88 8.85 -13.58
N PHE A 161 7.72 9.00 -12.56
CA PHE A 161 7.34 9.54 -11.25
C PHE A 161 7.48 11.06 -11.19
N ARG A 162 6.39 11.74 -10.76
CA ARG A 162 6.36 13.19 -10.57
C ARG A 162 5.79 13.57 -9.21
N ALA A 163 6.42 14.53 -8.53
CA ALA A 163 5.84 15.15 -7.36
C ALA A 163 4.80 16.17 -7.83
N ALA A 164 3.53 15.92 -7.52
CA ALA A 164 2.42 16.78 -7.95
C ALA A 164 1.20 16.62 -7.04
N ASP A 165 0.51 17.72 -6.80
CA ASP A 165 -0.79 17.75 -6.11
C ASP A 165 -1.91 17.60 -7.13
N ILE A 166 -2.75 16.56 -6.98
CA ILE A 166 -3.88 16.30 -7.87
C ILE A 166 -4.86 17.48 -7.96
N PHE A 167 -4.92 18.33 -6.94
CA PHE A 167 -5.79 19.51 -6.98
C PHE A 167 -5.32 20.57 -7.97
N ASN A 168 -4.00 20.62 -8.23
CA ASN A 168 -3.37 21.60 -9.14
C ASN A 168 -2.70 20.91 -10.35
N PHE A 169 -2.81 19.58 -10.47
CA PHE A 169 -2.17 18.84 -11.54
C PHE A 169 -2.90 19.05 -12.87
N ASP A 170 -2.17 19.57 -13.84
CA ASP A 170 -2.59 19.74 -15.23
C ASP A 170 -1.60 19.00 -16.13
N ASP A 171 -1.96 17.79 -16.54
CA ASP A 171 -1.23 17.00 -17.53
C ASP A 171 -2.12 16.84 -18.76
N LYS A 172 -1.63 17.23 -19.92
CA LYS A 172 -2.38 17.11 -21.19
C LYS A 172 -2.37 15.70 -21.76
N ARG A 173 -1.61 14.79 -21.15
CA ARG A 173 -1.60 13.39 -21.55
C ARG A 173 -2.93 12.71 -21.25
N LYS A 174 -3.25 11.74 -22.09
CA LYS A 174 -4.39 10.85 -21.88
C LYS A 174 -3.92 9.45 -21.53
N TYR A 175 -4.72 8.76 -20.74
CA TYR A 175 -4.41 7.44 -20.21
C TYR A 175 -5.54 6.46 -20.52
N ASP A 176 -5.22 5.19 -20.74
CA ASP A 176 -6.22 4.14 -20.87
C ASP A 176 -6.77 3.75 -19.50
N ILE A 177 -5.93 3.86 -18.47
CA ILE A 177 -6.31 3.60 -17.08
C ILE A 177 -5.81 4.75 -16.18
N ILE A 178 -6.68 5.20 -15.29
CA ILE A 178 -6.33 6.01 -14.13
C ILE A 178 -6.70 5.18 -12.89
N VAL A 179 -5.77 5.05 -11.95
CA VAL A 179 -5.97 4.32 -10.69
C VAL A 179 -5.58 5.17 -9.51
N SER A 180 -6.27 4.99 -8.40
CA SER A 180 -5.88 5.60 -7.12
C SER A 180 -6.36 4.78 -5.94
N ASN A 181 -5.50 4.71 -4.92
CA ASN A 181 -5.86 4.41 -3.54
C ASN A 181 -5.69 5.71 -2.73
N PRO A 182 -6.66 6.63 -2.77
CA PRO A 182 -6.52 7.94 -2.15
C PRO A 182 -6.77 7.86 -0.63
N PRO A 183 -6.39 8.88 0.15
CA PRO A 183 -6.79 9.00 1.55
C PRO A 183 -8.32 8.95 1.68
N TYR A 184 -8.83 8.10 2.58
CA TYR A 184 -10.28 7.87 2.74
C TYR A 184 -10.74 7.64 4.19
N VAL A 185 -9.85 7.69 5.16
CA VAL A 185 -10.22 7.54 6.58
C VAL A 185 -10.63 8.89 7.12
N CYS A 186 -11.84 9.00 7.66
CA CYS A 186 -12.28 10.23 8.31
C CYS A 186 -11.51 10.49 9.62
N GLU A 187 -11.29 11.75 9.96
CA GLU A 187 -10.60 12.13 11.21
C GLU A 187 -11.33 11.57 12.44
N SER A 188 -12.66 11.51 12.44
CA SER A 188 -13.46 10.90 13.50
C SER A 188 -13.24 9.40 13.65
N ASP A 189 -12.86 8.68 12.58
CA ASP A 189 -12.61 7.24 12.61
C ASP A 189 -11.21 6.90 13.15
N LYS A 190 -10.35 7.90 13.40
CA LYS A 190 -8.98 7.74 13.90
C LYS A 190 -8.88 6.91 15.19
N GLN A 191 -9.84 7.08 16.09
CA GLN A 191 -9.91 6.33 17.36
C GLN A 191 -10.13 4.82 17.18
N ASN A 192 -10.64 4.40 16.02
CA ASN A 192 -10.92 3.00 15.71
C ASN A 192 -9.72 2.28 15.07
N LEU A 193 -8.68 3.03 14.70
CA LEU A 193 -7.48 2.47 14.11
C LEU A 193 -6.51 1.99 15.19
N HIS A 194 -5.71 0.97 14.84
CA HIS A 194 -4.64 0.51 15.71
C HIS A 194 -3.55 1.59 15.85
N LYS A 195 -2.95 1.69 17.04
CA LYS A 195 -1.92 2.70 17.35
C LYS A 195 -0.73 2.69 16.40
N ASN A 196 -0.32 1.52 15.89
CA ASN A 196 0.78 1.45 14.93
C ASN A 196 0.50 2.24 13.64
N VAL A 197 -0.76 2.31 13.20
CA VAL A 197 -1.19 3.10 12.04
C VAL A 197 -1.22 4.59 12.40
N VAL A 198 -1.95 4.92 13.48
CA VAL A 198 -2.20 6.32 13.89
C VAL A 198 -0.91 7.06 14.24
N ASP A 199 0.01 6.39 14.94
CA ASP A 199 1.19 7.04 15.52
C ASP A 199 2.39 7.06 14.56
N HIS A 200 2.39 6.21 13.51
CA HIS A 200 3.59 6.00 12.70
C HIS A 200 3.39 6.14 11.19
N GLU A 201 2.19 5.86 10.65
CA GLU A 201 1.97 6.00 9.21
C GLU A 201 1.63 7.46 8.83
N PRO A 202 1.96 7.91 7.61
CA PRO A 202 1.79 9.32 7.25
C PRO A 202 0.32 9.71 7.20
N HIS A 203 -0.08 10.67 8.02
CA HIS A 203 -1.46 11.14 8.12
C HIS A 203 -2.00 11.67 6.79
N LEU A 204 -1.13 12.27 5.96
CA LEU A 204 -1.48 12.74 4.63
C LEU A 204 -1.98 11.62 3.69
N ALA A 205 -1.49 10.39 3.89
CA ALA A 205 -1.89 9.24 3.09
C ALA A 205 -3.14 8.52 3.65
N LEU A 206 -3.60 8.89 4.84
CA LEU A 206 -4.70 8.20 5.53
C LEU A 206 -5.96 9.04 5.63
N PHE A 207 -5.84 10.29 6.11
CA PHE A 207 -6.96 11.02 6.66
C PHE A 207 -7.56 12.06 5.73
N VAL A 208 -8.89 12.15 5.80
CA VAL A 208 -9.71 13.20 5.19
C VAL A 208 -10.59 13.86 6.25
N LYS A 209 -10.98 15.11 6.01
CA LYS A 209 -11.93 15.83 6.89
C LYS A 209 -13.31 15.18 6.81
N ASP A 210 -13.97 15.02 7.96
CA ASP A 210 -15.34 14.49 8.05
C ASP A 210 -16.35 15.30 7.22
N SER A 211 -16.12 16.60 7.05
CA SER A 211 -16.98 17.47 6.26
C SER A 211 -16.92 17.20 4.74
N ASN A 212 -15.89 16.51 4.25
CA ASN A 212 -15.73 16.22 2.83
C ASN A 212 -14.96 14.91 2.58
N PRO A 213 -15.53 13.74 2.93
CA PRO A 213 -14.86 12.45 2.85
C PRO A 213 -14.56 12.00 1.40
N LEU A 214 -15.25 12.58 0.41
CA LEU A 214 -15.12 12.22 -0.99
C LEU A 214 -14.22 13.19 -1.78
N ILE A 215 -13.50 14.08 -1.12
CA ILE A 215 -12.77 15.18 -1.78
C ILE A 215 -11.78 14.68 -2.85
N PHE A 216 -11.00 13.65 -2.55
CA PHE A 216 -10.04 13.08 -3.48
C PHE A 216 -10.75 12.32 -4.62
N TYR A 217 -11.75 11.50 -4.31
CA TYR A 217 -12.53 10.77 -5.32
C TYR A 217 -13.13 11.71 -6.35
N LYS A 218 -13.78 12.80 -5.89
CA LYS A 218 -14.39 13.80 -6.75
C LYS A 218 -13.35 14.48 -7.63
N ARG A 219 -12.23 14.92 -7.06
CA ARG A 219 -11.16 15.60 -7.81
C ARG A 219 -10.52 14.67 -8.85
N ILE A 220 -10.21 13.42 -8.48
CA ILE A 220 -9.63 12.44 -9.39
C ILE A 220 -10.62 12.08 -10.51
N ALA A 221 -11.90 11.89 -10.20
CA ALA A 221 -12.93 11.64 -11.21
C ALA A 221 -13.05 12.82 -12.19
N GLN A 222 -13.05 14.07 -11.73
CA GLN A 222 -13.04 15.26 -12.58
C GLN A 222 -11.80 15.31 -13.50
N TYR A 223 -10.63 14.98 -12.97
CA TYR A 223 -9.42 14.87 -13.77
C TYR A 223 -9.53 13.74 -14.81
N ALA A 224 -10.10 12.61 -14.44
CA ALA A 224 -10.27 11.47 -15.32
C ALA A 224 -11.20 11.75 -16.52
N LEU A 225 -12.24 12.58 -16.36
CA LEU A 225 -13.10 12.99 -17.47
C LEU A 225 -12.33 13.65 -18.63
N THR A 226 -11.27 14.37 -18.31
CA THR A 226 -10.47 15.09 -19.31
C THR A 226 -9.23 14.32 -19.75
N ASN A 227 -8.74 13.38 -18.94
CA ASN A 227 -7.45 12.71 -19.14
C ASN A 227 -7.55 11.20 -19.40
N LEU A 228 -8.73 10.61 -19.40
CA LEU A 228 -8.93 9.26 -19.95
C LEU A 228 -9.07 9.28 -21.47
N ASN A 229 -8.56 8.26 -22.11
CA ASN A 229 -8.86 7.93 -23.49
C ASN A 229 -10.32 7.46 -23.61
N LYS A 230 -10.92 7.54 -24.82
CA LYS A 230 -12.23 6.94 -25.06
C LYS A 230 -12.22 5.49 -24.62
N LYS A 231 -13.28 5.06 -23.91
CA LYS A 231 -13.39 3.73 -23.28
C LYS A 231 -12.31 3.45 -22.22
N GLY A 232 -11.60 4.48 -21.74
CA GLY A 232 -10.66 4.35 -20.64
C GLY A 232 -11.37 4.08 -19.31
N HIS A 233 -10.63 3.52 -18.37
CA HIS A 233 -11.18 3.08 -17.10
C HIS A 233 -10.58 3.85 -15.93
N LEU A 234 -11.44 4.20 -14.96
CA LEU A 234 -11.05 4.74 -13.66
C LEU A 234 -11.24 3.65 -12.61
N PHE A 235 -10.19 3.41 -11.83
CA PHE A 235 -10.21 2.46 -10.72
C PHE A 235 -9.93 3.18 -9.41
N PHE A 236 -10.73 2.89 -8.41
CA PHE A 236 -10.54 3.36 -7.03
C PHE A 236 -10.48 2.20 -6.05
N GLU A 237 -9.53 2.23 -5.12
CA GLU A 237 -9.73 1.60 -3.81
C GLU A 237 -10.58 2.52 -2.95
N ILE A 238 -11.53 1.96 -2.20
CA ILE A 238 -12.52 2.76 -1.46
C ILE A 238 -12.67 2.33 0.00
N ASN A 239 -13.16 3.26 0.82
CA ASN A 239 -13.77 2.92 2.10
C ASN A 239 -15.20 2.39 1.86
N GLU A 240 -15.49 1.17 2.36
CA GLU A 240 -16.82 0.53 2.19
C GLU A 240 -17.98 1.41 2.64
N LYS A 241 -17.78 2.24 3.66
CA LYS A 241 -18.77 3.16 4.22
C LYS A 241 -19.34 4.15 3.19
N TYR A 242 -18.53 4.50 2.18
CA TYR A 242 -18.88 5.53 1.19
C TYR A 242 -19.15 4.97 -0.21
N SER A 243 -19.27 3.63 -0.36
CA SER A 243 -19.45 3.00 -1.68
C SER A 243 -20.62 3.58 -2.47
N ASN A 244 -21.79 3.76 -1.84
CA ASN A 244 -22.97 4.30 -2.53
C ASN A 244 -22.80 5.76 -2.94
N GLN A 245 -22.21 6.60 -2.07
CA GLN A 245 -21.97 8.01 -2.37
C GLN A 245 -20.93 8.18 -3.50
N ILE A 246 -19.93 7.28 -3.57
CA ILE A 246 -18.95 7.30 -4.66
C ILE A 246 -19.62 6.89 -5.98
N ILE A 247 -20.48 5.89 -5.98
CA ILE A 247 -21.27 5.46 -7.16
C ILE A 247 -22.16 6.60 -7.64
N GLU A 248 -22.91 7.25 -6.74
CA GLU A 248 -23.76 8.40 -7.04
C GLU A 248 -22.93 9.54 -7.65
N MET A 249 -21.82 9.93 -7.01
CA MET A 249 -20.91 10.96 -7.49
C MET A 249 -20.35 10.66 -8.89
N LEU A 250 -19.99 9.40 -9.18
CA LEU A 250 -19.51 8.99 -10.50
C LEU A 250 -20.64 9.03 -11.54
N THR A 251 -21.86 8.65 -11.15
CA THR A 251 -23.05 8.72 -12.01
C THR A 251 -23.36 10.16 -12.38
N ASP A 252 -23.36 11.07 -11.43
CA ASP A 252 -23.57 12.52 -11.63
C ASP A 252 -22.51 13.14 -12.55
N LEU A 253 -21.29 12.61 -12.53
CA LEU A 253 -20.20 12.98 -13.41
C LEU A 253 -20.26 12.27 -14.78
N ASN A 254 -21.35 11.55 -15.09
CA ASN A 254 -21.58 10.82 -16.35
C ASN A 254 -20.58 9.69 -16.64
N PHE A 255 -19.96 9.09 -15.60
CA PHE A 255 -19.28 7.81 -15.76
C PHE A 255 -20.29 6.71 -16.03
N VAL A 256 -19.87 5.69 -16.79
CA VAL A 256 -20.68 4.52 -17.16
C VAL A 256 -19.99 3.25 -16.70
N GLU A 257 -20.69 2.10 -16.81
CA GLU A 257 -20.15 0.78 -16.44
C GLU A 257 -19.54 0.79 -15.02
N ILE A 258 -20.24 1.41 -14.07
CA ILE A 258 -19.78 1.50 -12.68
C ILE A 258 -19.97 0.14 -12.02
N GLU A 259 -18.86 -0.50 -11.66
CA GLU A 259 -18.83 -1.81 -11.01
C GLU A 259 -18.23 -1.70 -9.61
N LEU A 260 -18.92 -2.24 -8.62
CA LEU A 260 -18.43 -2.36 -7.25
C LEU A 260 -17.94 -3.79 -7.02
N LYS A 261 -16.70 -3.94 -6.56
CA LYS A 261 -16.07 -5.22 -6.26
C LYS A 261 -15.76 -5.31 -4.77
N LYS A 262 -15.97 -6.49 -4.22
CA LYS A 262 -15.61 -6.82 -2.85
C LYS A 262 -14.22 -7.43 -2.79
N ASP A 263 -13.54 -7.22 -1.65
CA ASP A 263 -12.28 -7.85 -1.32
C ASP A 263 -12.47 -9.29 -0.78
N ILE A 264 -11.37 -9.99 -0.50
CA ILE A 264 -11.36 -11.35 0.06
C ILE A 264 -12.10 -11.45 1.41
N ASN A 265 -12.30 -10.32 2.10
CA ASN A 265 -13.05 -10.23 3.36
C ASN A 265 -14.53 -9.91 3.15
N ASP A 266 -15.04 -9.99 1.90
CA ASP A 266 -16.42 -9.68 1.49
C ASP A 266 -16.82 -8.21 1.74
N ARG A 267 -15.85 -7.27 1.80
CA ARG A 267 -16.07 -5.84 1.98
C ARG A 267 -15.97 -5.10 0.65
N ASN A 268 -16.85 -4.14 0.43
CA ASN A 268 -16.76 -3.25 -0.73
C ASN A 268 -15.41 -2.53 -0.74
N ARG A 269 -14.58 -2.80 -1.75
CA ARG A 269 -13.19 -2.33 -1.76
C ARG A 269 -12.77 -1.64 -3.02
N ILE A 270 -13.29 -2.01 -4.18
CA ILE A 270 -12.84 -1.46 -5.45
C ILE A 270 -14.06 -0.99 -6.23
N ILE A 271 -13.97 0.22 -6.80
CA ILE A 271 -14.89 0.70 -7.82
C ILE A 271 -14.12 0.86 -9.13
N LYS A 272 -14.67 0.26 -10.20
CA LYS A 272 -14.25 0.48 -11.58
C LYS A 272 -15.36 1.25 -12.29
N SER A 273 -15.00 2.22 -13.12
CA SER A 273 -15.91 2.94 -14.02
C SER A 273 -15.23 3.28 -15.34
N SER A 274 -16.02 3.68 -16.33
CA SER A 274 -15.54 4.03 -17.67
C SER A 274 -16.12 5.37 -18.10
N ILE A 275 -15.48 6.02 -19.09
CA ILE A 275 -16.06 7.14 -19.84
C ILE A 275 -16.60 6.65 -21.19
N LYS A 276 -17.58 7.37 -21.78
CA LYS A 276 -18.15 7.04 -23.10
C LYS A 276 -17.15 7.19 -24.24
#